data_9b367a8a2bf1ca4ba8e33d157f5eb728
#
_entry.id   9b367a8a2bf1ca4ba8e33d157f5eb728
#
_cell.length_a   1.000
_cell.length_b   1.000
_cell.length_c   1.000
_cell.angle_alpha   90.00
_cell.angle_beta   90.00
_cell.angle_gamma   90.00
#
_symmetry.space_group_name_H-M   'P 1'
#
loop_
_entity.id
_entity.type
_entity.pdbx_description
1 polymer ?
#
loop_
_entity_poly.entity_id
_entity_poly.type
_entity_poly.pdbx_seq_one_letter_code
_entity_poly.pdbx_strand_id
1 'polypeptide(L)'
;QFSGEGTLKVDEIATYTAFYIVTQSEIDTGKIINSANVTASSPGQSNNVSDTSDNGNDVDGNTVDDPTIVMMTLNPLLETTKTANVLDTNSSGGIDLGDNIVFTITVENKGNVTLTGLNLVDTLTDGNGNALSLTSTPSYVSSTATSSIGTLKVGEVESYTATFTITQAAVDSGSIINSVNATASSPGNTNDVSDISDDGNDSDGNTSNDNTIVNIPTNSSIEVTKTAVVNVVNSNSSNDQGDIITYTITVENKGNVTLSNVTLVDTLTDNDGNALSLSSGPNFISSTQTSTLGNLKVGEIATYTASYTISLSAANSGAVKNSVNATASSPGNSNDVTDVSDNGNDSDGNTTNDQTVIT
;
A
#
# COMPACT_ATOMS: atom_id res chain seq x y z
N GLN A 1 -0.26 1.05 -80.33
CA GLN A 1 0.59 2.23 -80.23
C GLN A 1 0.05 3.12 -79.11
N PHE A 2 0.80 3.28 -78.07
CA PHE A 2 0.39 4.11 -76.93
C PHE A 2 0.34 5.58 -77.29
N SER A 3 -0.65 6.27 -76.74
CA SER A 3 -0.74 7.73 -76.84
C SER A 3 0.37 8.40 -76.00
N GLY A 4 0.68 9.66 -76.31
CA GLY A 4 1.49 10.49 -75.42
C GLY A 4 0.73 10.83 -74.14
N GLU A 5 1.48 11.11 -73.06
CA GLU A 5 0.91 11.53 -71.77
C GLU A 5 -0.13 12.64 -71.96
N GLY A 6 -1.27 12.49 -71.26
CA GLY A 6 -2.38 13.44 -71.30
C GLY A 6 -3.30 13.30 -72.53
N THR A 7 -3.15 12.26 -73.38
CA THR A 7 -4.02 11.98 -74.54
C THR A 7 -4.51 10.55 -74.46
N LEU A 8 -5.82 10.33 -74.55
CA LEU A 8 -6.42 8.99 -74.60
C LEU A 8 -7.13 8.81 -75.94
N LYS A 9 -6.84 7.70 -76.64
CA LYS A 9 -7.60 7.23 -77.83
C LYS A 9 -8.82 6.44 -77.38
N VAL A 10 -9.72 6.19 -78.31
CA VAL A 10 -10.86 5.31 -78.05
C VAL A 10 -10.35 3.93 -77.61
N ASP A 11 -10.93 3.40 -76.52
CA ASP A 11 -10.58 2.11 -75.88
C ASP A 11 -9.16 2.04 -75.29
N GLU A 12 -8.48 3.21 -75.10
CA GLU A 12 -7.17 3.30 -74.42
C GLU A 12 -7.33 3.53 -72.93
N ILE A 13 -6.52 2.79 -72.11
CA ILE A 13 -6.46 2.96 -70.65
C ILE A 13 -5.11 3.57 -70.29
N ALA A 14 -5.12 4.66 -69.53
CA ALA A 14 -3.95 5.19 -68.86
C ALA A 14 -3.99 4.88 -67.38
N THR A 15 -2.87 4.36 -66.88
CA THR A 15 -2.74 4.00 -65.43
C THR A 15 -1.85 5.04 -64.74
N TYR A 16 -2.31 5.49 -63.59
CA TYR A 16 -1.60 6.42 -62.72
C TYR A 16 -1.42 5.79 -61.33
N THR A 17 -0.36 6.18 -60.62
CA THR A 17 -0.10 5.78 -59.25
C THR A 17 0.10 6.99 -58.37
N ALA A 18 -0.40 6.95 -57.16
CA ALA A 18 -0.19 7.95 -56.14
C ALA A 18 0.21 7.27 -54.82
N PHE A 19 0.94 7.98 -53.96
CA PHE A 19 1.35 7.55 -52.64
C PHE A 19 0.80 8.51 -51.63
N TYR A 20 0.35 7.99 -50.49
CA TYR A 20 -0.06 8.71 -49.32
C TYR A 20 0.65 8.17 -48.08
N ILE A 21 1.18 9.04 -47.19
CA ILE A 21 1.79 8.65 -45.92
C ILE A 21 0.70 8.78 -44.86
N VAL A 22 0.34 7.63 -44.26
CA VAL A 22 -0.67 7.59 -43.20
C VAL A 22 -0.16 8.34 -41.97
N THR A 23 -0.98 9.22 -41.44
CA THR A 23 -0.74 9.96 -40.19
C THR A 23 -1.48 9.33 -39.02
N GLN A 24 -1.13 9.73 -37.80
CA GLN A 24 -1.84 9.25 -36.59
C GLN A 24 -3.33 9.59 -36.61
N SER A 25 -3.68 10.73 -37.18
CA SER A 25 -5.08 11.19 -37.29
C SER A 25 -5.94 10.21 -38.09
N GLU A 26 -5.43 9.66 -39.21
CA GLU A 26 -6.17 8.67 -40.00
C GLU A 26 -6.25 7.35 -39.28
N ILE A 27 -5.19 6.94 -38.55
CA ILE A 27 -5.26 5.75 -37.70
C ILE A 27 -6.35 5.93 -36.65
N ASP A 28 -6.37 7.06 -35.93
CA ASP A 28 -7.38 7.35 -34.91
C ASP A 28 -8.81 7.41 -35.47
N THR A 29 -9.00 7.79 -36.75
CA THR A 29 -10.33 7.73 -37.40
C THR A 29 -10.72 6.33 -37.87
N GLY A 30 -9.79 5.39 -37.88
CA GLY A 30 -10.01 4.00 -38.30
C GLY A 30 -10.11 3.76 -39.80
N LYS A 31 -9.98 4.79 -40.64
CA LYS A 31 -10.06 4.65 -42.09
C LYS A 31 -9.45 5.83 -42.85
N ILE A 32 -9.02 5.55 -44.04
CA ILE A 32 -8.68 6.54 -45.07
C ILE A 32 -9.69 6.44 -46.20
N ILE A 33 -10.20 7.57 -46.66
CA ILE A 33 -11.13 7.67 -47.76
C ILE A 33 -10.45 8.45 -48.89
N ASN A 34 -10.40 7.91 -50.08
CA ASN A 34 -9.76 8.54 -51.22
C ASN A 34 -10.60 8.42 -52.50
N SER A 35 -10.68 9.49 -53.27
CA SER A 35 -11.24 9.52 -54.61
C SER A 35 -10.37 10.39 -55.52
N ALA A 36 -10.40 10.13 -56.79
CA ALA A 36 -9.72 10.90 -57.81
C ALA A 36 -10.74 11.45 -58.83
N ASN A 37 -10.62 12.73 -59.12
CA ASN A 37 -11.41 13.31 -60.22
C ASN A 37 -10.52 13.53 -61.44
N VAL A 38 -10.97 13.03 -62.58
CA VAL A 38 -10.28 13.16 -63.85
C VAL A 38 -11.08 14.07 -64.79
N THR A 39 -10.38 15.00 -65.40
CA THR A 39 -10.99 15.90 -66.42
C THR A 39 -10.23 15.73 -67.73
N ALA A 40 -10.95 15.81 -68.82
CA ALA A 40 -10.38 15.77 -70.16
C ALA A 40 -11.11 16.75 -71.10
N SER A 41 -10.47 17.04 -72.23
CA SER A 41 -11.02 17.89 -73.25
C SER A 41 -11.35 17.08 -74.49
N SER A 42 -12.57 17.17 -75.01
CA SER A 42 -12.91 16.63 -76.31
C SER A 42 -12.50 17.58 -77.44
N PRO A 43 -12.42 17.14 -78.69
CA PRO A 43 -12.00 18.00 -79.81
C PRO A 43 -12.81 19.28 -79.92
N GLY A 44 -12.11 20.40 -79.82
CA GLY A 44 -12.71 21.78 -79.94
C GLY A 44 -13.36 22.29 -78.67
N GLN A 45 -13.26 21.56 -77.52
CA GLN A 45 -13.79 21.88 -76.18
C GLN A 45 -12.67 21.84 -75.17
N SER A 46 -12.85 22.51 -74.02
CA SER A 46 -11.86 22.52 -72.94
C SER A 46 -12.49 21.98 -71.62
N ASN A 47 -11.88 21.01 -71.03
CA ASN A 47 -12.31 20.41 -69.74
C ASN A 47 -13.80 20.08 -69.63
N ASN A 48 -14.36 19.57 -70.75
CA ASN A 48 -15.80 19.29 -70.89
C ASN A 48 -16.21 17.84 -70.56
N VAL A 49 -15.23 17.00 -70.24
CA VAL A 49 -15.45 15.62 -69.80
C VAL A 49 -14.83 15.45 -68.43
N SER A 50 -15.57 14.95 -67.50
CA SER A 50 -15.07 14.68 -66.13
C SER A 50 -15.71 13.40 -65.60
N ASP A 51 -14.95 12.76 -64.73
CA ASP A 51 -15.39 11.56 -64.06
C ASP A 51 -14.71 11.48 -62.69
N THR A 52 -15.41 10.94 -61.65
CA THR A 52 -14.86 10.65 -60.33
C THR A 52 -14.61 9.17 -60.21
N SER A 53 -13.52 8.79 -59.62
CA SER A 53 -13.13 7.40 -59.48
C SER A 53 -14.16 6.59 -58.71
N ASP A 54 -14.44 5.40 -59.24
CA ASP A 54 -15.14 4.32 -58.57
C ASP A 54 -14.11 3.40 -57.89
N ASN A 55 -14.48 2.73 -56.78
CA ASN A 55 -13.62 1.79 -56.06
C ASN A 55 -13.46 0.46 -56.77
N GLY A 56 -14.27 0.18 -57.83
CA GLY A 56 -14.29 -1.05 -58.59
C GLY A 56 -14.99 -2.24 -57.91
N ASN A 57 -15.82 -1.96 -56.89
CA ASN A 57 -16.56 -3.02 -56.15
C ASN A 57 -18.08 -2.75 -56.23
N ASP A 58 -18.72 -3.18 -57.28
CA ASP A 58 -20.17 -3.03 -57.49
C ASP A 58 -21.04 -3.92 -56.61
N VAL A 59 -20.40 -4.84 -55.80
CA VAL A 59 -21.13 -5.82 -54.97
C VAL A 59 -21.80 -5.14 -53.75
N ASP A 60 -21.32 -3.98 -53.32
CA ASP A 60 -21.89 -3.20 -52.22
C ASP A 60 -23.17 -2.41 -52.63
N GLY A 61 -23.52 -2.39 -53.89
CA GLY A 61 -24.71 -1.76 -54.44
C GLY A 61 -24.49 -0.34 -54.92
N ASN A 62 -23.26 0.22 -54.78
CA ASN A 62 -22.85 1.46 -55.39
C ASN A 62 -22.01 1.15 -56.64
N THR A 63 -22.36 1.68 -57.76
CA THR A 63 -21.73 1.40 -59.06
C THR A 63 -21.17 2.64 -59.72
N VAL A 64 -21.19 3.77 -59.07
CA VAL A 64 -20.80 5.07 -59.65
C VAL A 64 -20.21 5.96 -58.54
N ASP A 65 -19.04 6.53 -58.82
CA ASP A 65 -18.43 7.61 -58.01
C ASP A 65 -18.21 7.31 -56.52
N ASP A 66 -18.01 6.03 -56.14
CA ASP A 66 -17.76 5.70 -54.75
C ASP A 66 -16.26 5.72 -54.39
N PRO A 67 -15.91 6.25 -53.20
CA PRO A 67 -14.51 6.38 -52.81
C PRO A 67 -13.86 5.04 -52.43
N THR A 68 -12.56 4.92 -52.68
CA THR A 68 -11.75 3.84 -52.16
C THR A 68 -11.56 4.06 -50.65
N ILE A 69 -11.92 3.04 -49.85
CA ILE A 69 -11.77 3.06 -48.38
C ILE A 69 -10.70 2.08 -47.95
N VAL A 70 -9.71 2.53 -47.22
CA VAL A 70 -8.70 1.68 -46.53
C VAL A 70 -9.00 1.69 -45.06
N MET A 71 -9.39 0.55 -44.49
CA MET A 71 -9.65 0.39 -43.06
C MET A 71 -8.35 0.23 -42.28
N MET A 72 -8.25 0.88 -41.14
CA MET A 72 -7.14 0.77 -40.18
C MET A 72 -7.54 -0.17 -39.04
N THR A 73 -6.61 -1.05 -38.63
CA THR A 73 -6.82 -1.87 -37.44
C THR A 73 -6.45 -1.05 -36.21
N LEU A 74 -7.42 -0.82 -35.31
CA LEU A 74 -7.21 -0.14 -34.05
C LEU A 74 -6.83 -1.17 -32.98
N ASN A 75 -5.76 -0.89 -32.23
CA ASN A 75 -5.30 -1.70 -31.12
C ASN A 75 -4.98 -0.77 -29.94
N PRO A 76 -6.00 -0.34 -29.18
CA PRO A 76 -5.79 0.46 -27.98
C PRO A 76 -5.23 -0.41 -26.86
N LEU A 77 -4.18 0.06 -26.15
CA LEU A 77 -3.53 -0.69 -25.08
C LEU A 77 -2.86 0.29 -24.12
N LEU A 78 -3.09 0.09 -22.83
CA LEU A 78 -2.36 0.74 -21.72
C LEU A 78 -1.41 -0.26 -21.08
N GLU A 79 -0.32 0.26 -20.52
CA GLU A 79 0.54 -0.42 -19.55
C GLU A 79 0.82 0.52 -18.39
N THR A 80 0.56 0.04 -17.18
CA THR A 80 0.65 0.82 -15.95
C THR A 80 1.65 0.18 -15.01
N THR A 81 2.63 0.94 -14.54
CA THR A 81 3.60 0.48 -13.53
C THR A 81 3.48 1.32 -12.28
N LYS A 82 3.59 0.71 -11.10
CA LYS A 82 3.56 1.40 -9.82
C LYS A 82 4.68 0.91 -8.93
N THR A 83 5.55 1.81 -8.53
CA THR A 83 6.68 1.53 -7.63
C THR A 83 6.54 2.31 -6.33
N ALA A 84 7.23 1.88 -5.27
CA ALA A 84 7.22 2.53 -3.97
C ALA A 84 8.64 2.90 -3.52
N ASN A 85 8.76 4.07 -2.87
CA ASN A 85 9.97 4.51 -2.18
C ASN A 85 9.60 4.99 -0.78
N VAL A 86 10.26 4.48 0.26
CA VAL A 86 10.03 4.90 1.65
C VAL A 86 10.98 6.03 2.00
N LEU A 87 10.43 7.09 2.57
CA LEU A 87 11.15 8.24 3.11
C LEU A 87 11.08 8.19 4.64
N ASP A 88 12.22 7.97 5.30
CA ASP A 88 12.38 8.09 6.75
C ASP A 88 12.22 9.56 7.15
N THR A 89 11.02 9.93 7.58
CA THR A 89 10.65 11.32 7.91
C THR A 89 10.92 11.67 9.36
N ASN A 90 11.06 10.67 10.23
CA ASN A 90 11.30 10.85 11.67
C ASN A 90 12.78 10.62 12.06
N SER A 91 13.62 10.19 11.08
CA SER A 91 15.06 9.90 11.28
C SER A 91 15.32 8.76 12.29
N SER A 92 14.40 7.79 12.33
CA SER A 92 14.53 6.58 13.16
C SER A 92 15.59 5.61 12.63
N GLY A 93 15.90 5.67 11.32
CA GLY A 93 16.81 4.79 10.61
C GLY A 93 16.17 3.49 10.13
N GLY A 94 14.84 3.37 10.22
CA GLY A 94 14.05 2.21 9.80
C GLY A 94 12.82 2.60 8.98
N ILE A 95 11.96 1.63 8.73
CA ILE A 95 10.61 1.83 8.18
C ILE A 95 9.63 1.66 9.33
N ASP A 96 8.97 2.74 9.75
CA ASP A 96 8.12 2.71 10.93
C ASP A 96 6.97 3.74 10.89
N LEU A 97 6.26 3.85 12.01
CA LEU A 97 5.14 4.77 12.19
C LEU A 97 5.53 6.22 11.89
N GLY A 98 4.81 6.85 10.98
CA GLY A 98 4.98 8.26 10.61
C GLY A 98 5.86 8.49 9.39
N ASP A 99 6.55 7.48 8.88
CA ASP A 99 7.28 7.57 7.62
C ASP A 99 6.35 7.73 6.43
N ASN A 100 6.86 8.30 5.36
CA ASN A 100 6.10 8.46 4.13
C ASN A 100 6.52 7.45 3.07
N ILE A 101 5.54 6.79 2.49
CA ILE A 101 5.71 5.99 1.29
C ILE A 101 5.26 6.83 0.10
N VAL A 102 6.17 7.08 -0.83
CA VAL A 102 5.89 7.77 -2.09
C VAL A 102 5.76 6.74 -3.18
N PHE A 103 4.56 6.63 -3.74
CA PHE A 103 4.29 5.81 -4.92
C PHE A 103 4.53 6.63 -6.18
N THR A 104 5.26 6.06 -7.13
CA THR A 104 5.39 6.56 -8.49
C THR A 104 4.59 5.67 -9.42
N ILE A 105 3.68 6.27 -10.17
CA ILE A 105 2.81 5.59 -11.12
C ILE A 105 3.18 6.07 -12.51
N THR A 106 3.45 5.17 -13.44
CA THR A 106 3.64 5.49 -14.86
C THR A 106 2.56 4.80 -15.67
N VAL A 107 2.00 5.51 -16.66
CA VAL A 107 1.00 4.98 -17.59
C VAL A 107 1.49 5.22 -19.00
N GLU A 108 1.70 4.15 -19.74
CA GLU A 108 2.18 4.18 -21.13
C GLU A 108 1.09 3.74 -22.10
N ASN A 109 0.95 4.47 -23.20
CA ASN A 109 0.14 4.02 -24.34
C ASN A 109 0.97 3.06 -25.21
N LYS A 110 0.77 1.75 -25.04
CA LYS A 110 1.40 0.70 -25.84
C LYS A 110 0.63 0.37 -27.13
N GLY A 111 -0.52 1.00 -27.32
CA GLY A 111 -1.36 0.79 -28.49
C GLY A 111 -0.89 1.55 -29.74
N ASN A 112 -1.76 1.59 -30.76
CA ASN A 112 -1.52 2.31 -32.00
C ASN A 112 -2.48 3.48 -32.23
N VAL A 113 -3.30 3.82 -31.23
CA VAL A 113 -4.25 4.94 -31.25
C VAL A 113 -4.02 5.89 -30.10
N THR A 114 -4.36 7.16 -30.29
CA THR A 114 -4.34 8.16 -29.20
C THR A 114 -5.40 7.82 -28.18
N LEU A 115 -5.02 7.82 -26.88
CA LEU A 115 -5.93 7.59 -25.77
C LEU A 115 -6.23 8.92 -25.06
N THR A 116 -7.45 9.06 -24.54
CA THR A 116 -7.92 10.27 -23.85
C THR A 116 -8.68 9.94 -22.59
N GLY A 117 -8.85 10.92 -21.68
CA GLY A 117 -9.65 10.75 -20.48
C GLY A 117 -9.02 9.77 -19.48
N LEU A 118 -7.68 9.72 -19.39
CA LEU A 118 -6.99 8.87 -18.42
C LEU A 118 -7.49 9.18 -17.02
N ASN A 119 -7.92 8.13 -16.31
CA ASN A 119 -8.38 8.16 -14.93
C ASN A 119 -7.67 7.08 -14.13
N LEU A 120 -7.23 7.42 -12.92
CA LEU A 120 -6.51 6.53 -12.00
C LEU A 120 -7.35 6.28 -10.74
N VAL A 121 -7.62 5.02 -10.44
CA VAL A 121 -8.29 4.59 -9.21
C VAL A 121 -7.32 3.76 -8.40
N ASP A 122 -6.87 4.32 -7.28
CA ASP A 122 -5.90 3.70 -6.36
C ASP A 122 -6.59 2.84 -5.33
N THR A 123 -6.03 1.68 -5.03
CA THR A 123 -6.50 0.76 -3.99
C THR A 123 -5.36 0.43 -3.05
N LEU A 124 -5.45 0.92 -1.82
CA LEU A 124 -4.46 0.71 -0.76
C LEU A 124 -5.08 -0.08 0.39
N THR A 125 -4.39 -1.15 0.81
CA THR A 125 -4.77 -1.95 1.97
C THR A 125 -3.57 -2.20 2.89
N ASP A 126 -3.85 -2.56 4.14
CA ASP A 126 -2.85 -3.17 5.01
C ASP A 126 -2.61 -4.64 4.64
N GLY A 127 -1.62 -5.29 5.26
CA GLY A 127 -1.27 -6.68 5.03
C GLY A 127 -2.39 -7.69 5.38
N ASN A 128 -3.40 -7.27 6.14
CA ASN A 128 -4.58 -8.06 6.48
C ASN A 128 -5.76 -7.84 5.52
N GLY A 129 -5.59 -6.95 4.50
CA GLY A 129 -6.61 -6.63 3.51
C GLY A 129 -7.60 -5.55 3.94
N ASN A 130 -7.38 -4.87 5.09
CA ASN A 130 -8.22 -3.74 5.49
C ASN A 130 -7.87 -2.50 4.66
N ALA A 131 -8.90 -1.78 4.21
CA ALA A 131 -8.71 -0.58 3.39
C ALA A 131 -7.99 0.53 4.18
N LEU A 132 -6.99 1.13 3.53
CA LEU A 132 -6.28 2.33 3.98
C LEU A 132 -6.56 3.50 3.05
N SER A 133 -6.28 4.72 3.52
CA SER A 133 -6.45 5.93 2.72
C SER A 133 -5.10 6.59 2.46
N LEU A 134 -4.82 6.91 1.19
CA LEU A 134 -3.65 7.71 0.83
C LEU A 134 -3.66 9.06 1.55
N THR A 135 -2.49 9.56 1.92
CA THR A 135 -2.29 10.92 2.43
C THR A 135 -2.45 11.94 1.30
N SER A 136 -1.98 11.60 0.09
CA SER A 136 -2.28 12.34 -1.14
C SER A 136 -2.61 11.37 -2.27
N THR A 137 -3.69 11.64 -2.99
CA THR A 137 -4.13 10.85 -4.16
C THR A 137 -3.18 11.07 -5.36
N PRO A 138 -3.21 10.20 -6.40
CA PRO A 138 -2.39 10.36 -7.58
C PRO A 138 -2.48 11.76 -8.18
N SER A 139 -1.34 12.42 -8.34
CA SER A 139 -1.20 13.74 -8.92
C SER A 139 -0.17 13.72 -10.05
N TYR A 140 -0.48 14.41 -11.16
CA TYR A 140 0.38 14.48 -12.33
C TYR A 140 1.74 15.13 -12.02
N VAL A 141 2.80 14.54 -12.58
CA VAL A 141 4.19 15.02 -12.44
C VAL A 141 4.74 15.46 -13.80
N SER A 142 4.70 14.57 -14.79
CA SER A 142 5.32 14.82 -16.10
C SER A 142 4.77 13.90 -17.18
N SER A 143 5.03 14.24 -18.45
CA SER A 143 4.86 13.34 -19.58
C SER A 143 6.07 13.37 -20.51
N THR A 144 6.26 12.31 -21.29
CA THR A 144 7.35 12.19 -22.28
C THR A 144 7.05 12.94 -23.57
N ALA A 145 5.80 13.36 -23.79
CA ALA A 145 5.39 14.21 -24.92
C ALA A 145 4.67 15.46 -24.41
N THR A 146 4.26 16.34 -25.33
CA THR A 146 3.62 17.62 -24.99
C THR A 146 2.09 17.56 -25.09
N SER A 147 1.49 16.41 -24.76
CA SER A 147 0.04 16.27 -24.74
C SER A 147 -0.56 16.97 -23.53
N SER A 148 -1.84 17.25 -23.57
CA SER A 148 -2.58 17.69 -22.39
C SER A 148 -2.72 16.51 -21.41
N ILE A 149 -2.69 16.79 -20.11
CA ILE A 149 -2.84 15.81 -19.05
C ILE A 149 -4.06 14.91 -19.32
N GLY A 150 -3.86 13.59 -19.22
CA GLY A 150 -4.87 12.60 -19.49
C GLY A 150 -5.09 12.30 -20.98
N THR A 151 -4.20 12.79 -21.87
CA THR A 151 -4.15 12.43 -23.28
C THR A 151 -2.81 11.77 -23.56
N LEU A 152 -2.82 10.52 -23.98
CA LEU A 152 -1.63 9.73 -24.28
C LEU A 152 -1.54 9.47 -25.77
N LYS A 153 -0.55 10.08 -26.44
CA LYS A 153 -0.16 9.70 -27.81
C LYS A 153 0.47 8.31 -27.79
N VAL A 154 0.57 7.70 -28.93
CA VAL A 154 1.25 6.40 -29.08
C VAL A 154 2.70 6.49 -28.57
N GLY A 155 3.07 5.57 -27.64
CA GLY A 155 4.36 5.55 -26.97
C GLY A 155 4.59 6.65 -25.92
N GLU A 156 3.59 7.47 -25.61
CA GLU A 156 3.68 8.48 -24.55
C GLU A 156 3.51 7.84 -23.18
N VAL A 157 4.34 8.30 -22.22
CA VAL A 157 4.26 7.92 -20.81
C VAL A 157 3.91 9.14 -19.98
N GLU A 158 2.85 9.08 -19.19
CA GLU A 158 2.56 10.01 -18.12
C GLU A 158 2.98 9.46 -16.76
N SER A 159 3.54 10.32 -15.91
CA SER A 159 3.98 9.98 -14.56
C SER A 159 3.16 10.73 -13.51
N TYR A 160 2.80 10.03 -12.44
CA TYR A 160 2.04 10.52 -11.29
C TYR A 160 2.72 10.12 -9.98
N THR A 161 2.44 10.86 -8.91
CA THR A 161 2.85 10.47 -7.56
C THR A 161 1.66 10.46 -6.61
N ALA A 162 1.67 9.52 -5.66
CA ALA A 162 0.76 9.44 -4.54
C ALA A 162 1.55 9.18 -3.25
N THR A 163 1.01 9.53 -2.08
CA THR A 163 1.73 9.39 -0.81
C THR A 163 0.85 8.71 0.23
N PHE A 164 1.44 7.86 1.03
CA PHE A 164 0.84 7.29 2.24
C PHE A 164 1.78 7.51 3.43
N THR A 165 1.25 8.04 4.54
CA THR A 165 1.98 8.11 5.81
C THR A 165 1.68 6.85 6.60
N ILE A 166 2.72 6.11 7.02
CA ILE A 166 2.58 4.85 7.73
C ILE A 166 1.82 5.07 9.04
N THR A 167 0.70 4.37 9.20
CA THR A 167 -0.14 4.38 10.39
C THR A 167 0.17 3.21 11.30
N GLN A 168 -0.26 3.26 12.56
CA GLN A 168 -0.09 2.12 13.48
C GLN A 168 -0.79 0.85 12.96
N ALA A 169 -1.93 0.97 12.30
CA ALA A 169 -2.60 -0.18 11.68
C ALA A 169 -1.75 -0.85 10.59
N ALA A 170 -1.01 -0.06 9.80
CA ALA A 170 -0.08 -0.58 8.80
C ALA A 170 1.12 -1.26 9.47
N VAL A 171 1.67 -0.70 10.56
CA VAL A 171 2.75 -1.35 11.35
C VAL A 171 2.25 -2.66 11.95
N ASP A 172 1.07 -2.64 12.58
CA ASP A 172 0.48 -3.83 13.20
C ASP A 172 0.20 -4.98 12.21
N SER A 173 -0.06 -4.65 10.95
CA SER A 173 -0.25 -5.65 9.88
C SER A 173 1.05 -6.16 9.26
N GLY A 174 2.18 -5.48 9.48
CA GLY A 174 3.51 -5.83 8.98
C GLY A 174 3.76 -5.48 7.50
N SER A 175 2.77 -4.98 6.78
CA SER A 175 2.93 -4.55 5.38
C SER A 175 1.78 -3.68 4.90
N ILE A 176 1.98 -3.03 3.76
CA ILE A 176 0.92 -2.44 2.95
C ILE A 176 0.98 -2.99 1.53
N ILE A 177 -0.17 -3.02 0.89
CA ILE A 177 -0.38 -3.54 -0.47
C ILE A 177 -1.11 -2.46 -1.26
N ASN A 178 -0.55 -2.06 -2.39
CA ASN A 178 -1.12 -1.00 -3.21
C ASN A 178 -1.14 -1.37 -4.70
N SER A 179 -2.23 -1.01 -5.38
CA SER A 179 -2.38 -1.11 -6.83
C SER A 179 -3.15 0.09 -7.36
N VAL A 180 -3.03 0.36 -8.65
CA VAL A 180 -3.84 1.36 -9.33
C VAL A 180 -4.47 0.76 -10.59
N ASN A 181 -5.76 1.02 -10.80
CA ASN A 181 -6.44 0.73 -12.05
C ASN A 181 -6.46 2.01 -12.88
N ALA A 182 -5.78 1.99 -14.03
CA ALA A 182 -5.81 3.04 -15.04
C ALA A 182 -6.89 2.73 -16.08
N THR A 183 -7.70 3.71 -16.44
CA THR A 183 -8.69 3.60 -17.51
C THR A 183 -8.57 4.78 -18.47
N ALA A 184 -8.76 4.53 -19.76
CA ALA A 184 -8.76 5.57 -20.79
C ALA A 184 -9.76 5.22 -21.89
N SER A 185 -9.95 6.18 -22.81
CA SER A 185 -10.87 6.06 -23.93
C SER A 185 -10.11 6.03 -25.25
N SER A 186 -10.37 5.02 -26.06
CA SER A 186 -9.94 4.99 -27.46
C SER A 186 -10.83 5.85 -28.35
N PRO A 187 -10.41 6.21 -29.57
CA PRO A 187 -11.20 7.04 -30.46
C PRO A 187 -12.61 6.47 -30.73
N GLY A 188 -13.62 7.28 -30.43
CA GLY A 188 -15.03 6.90 -30.60
C GLY A 188 -15.64 6.06 -29.49
N ASN A 189 -14.88 5.69 -28.47
CA ASN A 189 -15.33 4.90 -27.31
C ASN A 189 -15.12 5.68 -26.00
N THR A 190 -15.58 5.10 -24.89
CA THR A 190 -15.44 5.71 -23.58
C THR A 190 -15.04 4.65 -22.55
N ASN A 191 -13.92 4.87 -21.86
CA ASN A 191 -13.37 4.01 -20.81
C ASN A 191 -13.26 2.53 -21.23
N ASP A 192 -12.92 2.29 -22.49
CA ASP A 192 -12.86 0.96 -23.10
C ASP A 192 -11.47 0.31 -22.99
N VAL A 193 -10.48 1.06 -22.51
CA VAL A 193 -9.11 0.59 -22.29
C VAL A 193 -8.80 0.68 -20.81
N SER A 194 -8.31 -0.42 -20.23
CA SER A 194 -7.93 -0.43 -18.81
C SER A 194 -6.75 -1.33 -18.57
N ASP A 195 -6.00 -1.02 -17.51
CA ASP A 195 -4.89 -1.81 -17.03
C ASP A 195 -4.72 -1.65 -15.52
N ILE A 196 -4.32 -2.72 -14.83
CA ILE A 196 -3.98 -2.71 -13.41
C ILE A 196 -2.47 -2.68 -13.30
N SER A 197 -1.96 -1.84 -12.41
CA SER A 197 -0.52 -1.65 -12.27
C SER A 197 0.25 -2.92 -11.92
N ASP A 198 1.40 -3.04 -12.57
CA ASP A 198 2.50 -3.93 -12.25
C ASP A 198 3.48 -3.23 -11.28
N ASP A 199 4.19 -3.98 -10.41
CA ASP A 199 5.16 -3.40 -9.47
C ASP A 199 6.51 -3.05 -10.12
N GLY A 200 6.71 -3.43 -11.38
CA GLY A 200 7.92 -3.19 -12.16
C GLY A 200 9.06 -4.16 -11.84
N ASN A 201 8.78 -5.29 -11.19
CA ASN A 201 9.77 -6.30 -10.82
C ASN A 201 9.47 -7.67 -11.44
N ASP A 202 9.76 -7.87 -12.70
CA ASP A 202 9.57 -9.14 -13.41
C ASP A 202 10.47 -10.29 -12.89
N SER A 203 11.41 -9.99 -12.00
CA SER A 203 12.36 -11.00 -11.50
C SER A 203 11.78 -11.99 -10.49
N ASP A 204 10.61 -11.70 -9.92
CA ASP A 204 9.87 -12.57 -9.00
C ASP A 204 9.02 -13.62 -9.73
N GLY A 205 8.90 -13.52 -11.06
CA GLY A 205 8.17 -14.45 -11.94
C GLY A 205 6.74 -14.02 -12.26
N ASN A 206 6.28 -12.88 -11.73
CA ASN A 206 5.08 -12.18 -12.16
C ASN A 206 5.50 -11.03 -13.10
N THR A 207 4.84 -10.88 -14.23
CA THR A 207 5.19 -9.91 -15.28
C THR A 207 4.01 -9.03 -15.65
N SER A 208 2.92 -9.12 -14.92
CA SER A 208 1.72 -8.34 -15.18
C SER A 208 0.76 -8.30 -14.00
N ASN A 209 0.22 -7.12 -13.71
CA ASN A 209 -0.88 -6.88 -12.76
C ASN A 209 -0.58 -7.32 -11.32
N ASP A 210 0.66 -7.19 -10.84
CA ASP A 210 0.99 -7.47 -9.46
C ASP A 210 1.02 -6.22 -8.59
N ASN A 211 0.75 -6.45 -7.29
CA ASN A 211 0.64 -5.36 -6.33
C ASN A 211 2.01 -4.86 -5.89
N THR A 212 2.16 -3.56 -5.75
CA THR A 212 3.30 -2.95 -5.05
C THR A 212 3.18 -3.22 -3.55
N ILE A 213 4.10 -4.02 -2.98
CA ILE A 213 4.12 -4.39 -1.56
C ILE A 213 5.27 -3.67 -0.85
N VAL A 214 4.97 -3.04 0.30
CA VAL A 214 5.99 -2.50 1.20
C VAL A 214 5.88 -3.22 2.54
N ASN A 215 6.93 -3.99 2.89
CA ASN A 215 7.03 -4.67 4.19
C ASN A 215 7.45 -3.67 5.26
N ILE A 216 6.77 -3.71 6.41
CA ILE A 216 7.04 -2.87 7.58
C ILE A 216 7.54 -3.79 8.70
N PRO A 217 8.80 -3.63 9.17
CA PRO A 217 9.33 -4.46 10.24
C PRO A 217 8.53 -4.33 11.53
N THR A 218 8.19 -5.46 12.14
CA THR A 218 7.50 -5.51 13.42
C THR A 218 8.44 -6.00 14.53
N ASN A 219 8.33 -5.40 15.71
CA ASN A 219 9.02 -5.82 16.92
C ASN A 219 8.02 -5.79 18.08
N SER A 220 7.75 -6.92 18.68
CA SER A 220 6.87 -7.06 19.86
C SER A 220 7.70 -7.28 21.11
N SER A 221 7.54 -6.44 22.12
CA SER A 221 8.30 -6.53 23.38
C SER A 221 7.52 -5.87 24.51
N ILE A 222 7.56 -6.46 25.70
CA ILE A 222 7.10 -5.85 26.95
C ILE A 222 8.24 -5.80 27.96
N GLU A 223 8.15 -4.85 28.87
CA GLU A 223 9.00 -4.74 30.05
C GLU A 223 8.13 -4.66 31.29
N VAL A 224 8.43 -5.46 32.31
CA VAL A 224 7.66 -5.57 33.54
C VAL A 224 8.50 -5.15 34.72
N THR A 225 8.01 -4.14 35.48
CA THR A 225 8.64 -3.75 36.75
C THR A 225 7.69 -4.00 37.90
N LYS A 226 8.23 -4.52 39.03
CA LYS A 226 7.47 -4.76 40.24
C LYS A 226 8.17 -4.18 41.45
N THR A 227 7.54 -3.24 42.12
CA THR A 227 8.04 -2.60 43.34
C THR A 227 7.14 -2.91 44.52
N ALA A 228 7.63 -2.75 45.74
CA ALA A 228 6.85 -3.02 46.94
C ALA A 228 7.04 -1.96 48.03
N VAL A 229 5.97 -1.71 48.79
CA VAL A 229 5.97 -0.88 50.01
C VAL A 229 5.30 -1.67 51.14
N VAL A 230 5.92 -1.68 52.33
CA VAL A 230 5.30 -2.25 53.50
C VAL A 230 4.53 -1.19 54.27
N ASN A 231 3.27 -1.48 54.53
CA ASN A 231 2.41 -0.71 55.41
C ASN A 231 2.38 -1.33 56.78
N VAL A 232 3.11 -0.76 57.72
CA VAL A 232 3.19 -1.23 59.11
C VAL A 232 1.89 -0.87 59.82
N VAL A 233 1.16 -1.92 60.30
CA VAL A 233 -0.19 -1.77 60.87
C VAL A 233 -0.13 -1.58 62.39
N ASN A 234 0.92 -2.06 63.06
CA ASN A 234 1.01 -2.19 64.52
C ASN A 234 1.84 -1.06 65.17
N SER A 235 2.26 -0.04 64.45
CA SER A 235 3.01 1.15 64.91
C SER A 235 4.41 0.81 65.52
N ASN A 236 4.99 -0.36 65.20
CA ASN A 236 6.40 -0.64 65.45
C ASN A 236 7.24 -0.30 64.19
N SER A 237 8.55 -0.50 64.22
CA SER A 237 9.43 -0.17 63.08
C SER A 237 9.93 -1.43 62.34
N SER A 238 9.31 -2.58 62.58
CA SER A 238 9.69 -3.88 61.99
C SER A 238 8.64 -4.38 61.03
N ASN A 239 9.06 -5.05 59.95
CA ASN A 239 8.17 -5.77 59.06
C ASN A 239 7.80 -7.11 59.71
N ASP A 240 6.59 -7.25 60.27
CA ASP A 240 6.20 -8.43 61.04
C ASP A 240 4.81 -8.99 60.67
N GLN A 241 4.39 -9.99 61.42
CA GLN A 241 3.11 -10.63 61.19
C GLN A 241 1.94 -9.61 61.24
N GLY A 242 1.12 -9.57 60.20
CA GLY A 242 -0.06 -8.74 60.08
C GLY A 242 0.18 -7.46 59.29
N ASP A 243 1.41 -7.06 59.02
CA ASP A 243 1.71 -5.93 58.15
C ASP A 243 1.36 -6.27 56.70
N ILE A 244 1.11 -5.24 55.90
CA ILE A 244 0.63 -5.39 54.54
C ILE A 244 1.71 -4.95 53.55
N ILE A 245 2.18 -5.83 52.72
CA ILE A 245 3.01 -5.52 51.56
C ILE A 245 2.07 -5.17 50.40
N THR A 246 2.23 -3.96 49.88
CA THR A 246 1.54 -3.48 48.66
C THR A 246 2.53 -3.50 47.51
N TYR A 247 2.24 -4.25 46.49
CA TYR A 247 3.00 -4.32 45.23
C TYR A 247 2.39 -3.40 44.17
N THR A 248 3.24 -2.64 43.48
CA THR A 248 2.93 -1.93 42.26
C THR A 248 3.63 -2.64 41.10
N ILE A 249 2.86 -3.03 40.08
CA ILE A 249 3.37 -3.73 38.92
C ILE A 249 3.09 -2.83 37.71
N THR A 250 4.11 -2.55 36.92
CA THR A 250 3.96 -1.86 35.64
C THR A 250 4.32 -2.79 34.50
N VAL A 251 3.55 -2.74 33.42
CA VAL A 251 3.81 -3.45 32.16
C VAL A 251 3.87 -2.41 31.06
N GLU A 252 5.02 -2.24 30.44
CA GLU A 252 5.27 -1.28 29.36
C GLU A 252 5.41 -2.02 28.03
N ASN A 253 4.75 -1.52 26.98
CA ASN A 253 4.96 -1.98 25.60
C ASN A 253 6.20 -1.27 25.03
N LYS A 254 7.32 -2.00 24.94
CA LYS A 254 8.60 -1.51 24.38
C LYS A 254 8.73 -1.80 22.87
N GLY A 255 7.78 -2.49 22.28
CA GLY A 255 7.75 -2.81 20.86
C GLY A 255 7.21 -1.67 20.01
N ASN A 256 7.05 -1.95 18.70
CA ASN A 256 6.44 -1.02 17.74
C ASN A 256 5.05 -1.46 17.26
N VAL A 257 4.51 -2.54 17.80
CA VAL A 257 3.15 -3.05 17.51
C VAL A 257 2.26 -2.95 18.75
N THR A 258 0.96 -2.83 18.54
CA THR A 258 -0.02 -2.89 19.63
C THR A 258 -0.08 -4.29 20.22
N LEU A 259 -0.26 -4.39 21.54
CA LEU A 259 -0.37 -5.67 22.24
C LEU A 259 -1.76 -5.85 22.83
N SER A 260 -2.21 -7.10 22.89
CA SER A 260 -3.50 -7.49 23.44
C SER A 260 -3.35 -8.68 24.40
N ASN A 261 -4.43 -9.01 25.12
CA ASN A 261 -4.49 -10.15 26.04
C ASN A 261 -3.38 -10.16 27.09
N VAL A 262 -2.98 -8.99 27.59
CA VAL A 262 -1.99 -8.88 28.68
C VAL A 262 -2.55 -9.57 29.92
N THR A 263 -1.81 -10.59 30.38
CA THR A 263 -2.15 -11.36 31.58
C THR A 263 -0.94 -11.43 32.51
N LEU A 264 -1.20 -11.52 33.82
CA LEU A 264 -0.17 -11.55 34.85
C LEU A 264 -0.31 -12.82 35.69
N VAL A 265 0.80 -13.54 35.88
CA VAL A 265 0.90 -14.67 36.78
C VAL A 265 1.92 -14.36 37.87
N ASP A 266 1.43 -14.18 39.09
CA ASP A 266 2.24 -13.81 40.25
C ASP A 266 2.83 -15.05 40.95
N THR A 267 4.11 -14.98 41.37
CA THR A 267 4.79 -16.02 42.14
C THR A 267 5.33 -15.43 43.43
N LEU A 268 4.69 -15.74 44.53
CA LEU A 268 5.02 -15.25 45.86
C LEU A 268 5.54 -16.42 46.73
N THR A 269 6.69 -16.25 47.37
CA THR A 269 7.30 -17.21 48.27
C THR A 269 7.84 -16.56 49.53
N ASP A 270 8.02 -17.36 50.60
CA ASP A 270 8.85 -16.99 51.72
C ASP A 270 10.35 -17.19 51.40
N ASN A 271 11.23 -16.86 52.34
CA ASN A 271 12.68 -16.98 52.16
C ASN A 271 13.15 -18.42 51.98
N ASP A 272 12.41 -19.38 52.54
CA ASP A 272 12.70 -20.81 52.46
C ASP A 272 12.17 -21.45 51.16
N GLY A 273 11.50 -20.66 50.31
CA GLY A 273 10.95 -21.10 49.01
C GLY A 273 9.55 -21.70 49.11
N ASN A 274 8.88 -21.63 50.27
CA ASN A 274 7.51 -22.12 50.41
C ASN A 274 6.56 -21.14 49.70
N ALA A 275 5.61 -21.68 48.90
CA ALA A 275 4.62 -20.89 48.20
C ALA A 275 3.69 -20.12 49.17
N LEU A 276 3.48 -18.87 48.89
CA LEU A 276 2.53 -17.98 49.57
C LEU A 276 1.42 -17.57 48.59
N SER A 277 0.31 -17.07 49.13
CA SER A 277 -0.80 -16.57 48.30
C SER A 277 -1.04 -15.07 48.54
N LEU A 278 -1.16 -14.30 47.48
CA LEU A 278 -1.56 -12.89 47.59
C LEU A 278 -2.89 -12.77 48.38
N SER A 279 -3.00 -11.71 49.16
CA SER A 279 -4.28 -11.33 49.80
C SER A 279 -5.24 -10.68 48.79
N SER A 280 -4.70 -10.01 47.78
CA SER A 280 -5.47 -9.38 46.66
C SER A 280 -4.60 -9.15 45.44
N GLY A 281 -5.21 -9.22 44.27
CA GLY A 281 -4.61 -8.86 42.98
C GLY A 281 -3.87 -10.00 42.27
N PRO A 282 -3.10 -9.68 41.18
CA PRO A 282 -2.93 -8.35 40.55
C PRO A 282 -4.23 -7.77 39.96
N ASN A 283 -4.56 -6.53 40.33
CA ASN A 283 -5.72 -5.80 39.83
C ASN A 283 -5.28 -4.61 38.96
N PHE A 284 -5.87 -4.46 37.78
CA PHE A 284 -5.62 -3.33 36.90
C PHE A 284 -6.11 -2.02 37.53
N ILE A 285 -5.29 -0.98 37.49
CA ILE A 285 -5.60 0.34 38.03
C ILE A 285 -5.79 1.36 36.91
N SER A 286 -4.82 1.46 36.00
CA SER A 286 -4.81 2.50 34.97
C SER A 286 -3.80 2.16 33.88
N SER A 287 -3.89 2.90 32.76
CA SER A 287 -2.84 2.95 31.74
C SER A 287 -2.58 4.38 31.30
N THR A 288 -1.36 4.66 30.83
CA THR A 288 -0.91 6.03 30.46
C THR A 288 -1.60 6.58 29.21
N GLN A 289 -2.10 5.73 28.32
CA GLN A 289 -2.81 6.12 27.10
C GLN A 289 -4.29 5.68 27.10
N THR A 290 -4.83 5.39 28.31
CA THR A 290 -6.25 5.06 28.53
C THR A 290 -6.75 3.78 27.84
N SER A 291 -5.87 2.83 27.50
CA SER A 291 -6.30 1.51 27.04
C SER A 291 -7.06 0.75 28.12
N THR A 292 -7.97 -0.10 27.70
CA THR A 292 -8.70 -1.00 28.59
C THR A 292 -7.80 -2.14 29.06
N LEU A 293 -8.19 -2.77 30.16
CA LEU A 293 -7.50 -3.95 30.68
C LEU A 293 -7.17 -4.96 29.55
N GLY A 294 -5.92 -5.38 29.52
CA GLY A 294 -5.42 -6.37 28.57
C GLY A 294 -4.95 -5.81 27.24
N ASN A 295 -5.04 -4.49 27.00
CA ASN A 295 -4.54 -3.86 25.78
C ASN A 295 -3.44 -2.86 26.09
N LEU A 296 -2.39 -2.82 25.27
CA LEU A 296 -1.28 -1.87 25.37
C LEU A 296 -0.93 -1.31 23.99
N LYS A 297 -1.07 -0.01 23.81
CA LYS A 297 -0.51 0.71 22.66
C LYS A 297 1.01 0.80 22.78
N VAL A 298 1.66 1.14 21.70
CA VAL A 298 3.11 1.38 21.67
C VAL A 298 3.51 2.46 22.67
N GLY A 299 4.51 2.18 23.52
CA GLY A 299 4.98 3.05 24.58
C GLY A 299 4.00 3.25 25.75
N GLU A 300 2.91 2.50 25.81
CA GLU A 300 1.94 2.57 26.89
C GLU A 300 2.38 1.76 28.10
N ILE A 301 2.14 2.29 29.29
CA ILE A 301 2.38 1.62 30.57
C ILE A 301 1.05 1.33 31.24
N ALA A 302 0.75 0.06 31.50
CA ALA A 302 -0.34 -0.38 32.37
C ALA A 302 0.14 -0.58 33.80
N THR A 303 -0.63 -0.10 34.77
CA THR A 303 -0.33 -0.22 36.20
C THR A 303 -1.34 -1.15 36.87
N TYR A 304 -0.80 -2.08 37.66
CA TYR A 304 -1.56 -3.02 38.48
C TYR A 304 -1.13 -2.91 39.94
N THR A 305 -2.00 -3.35 40.84
CA THR A 305 -1.67 -3.46 42.27
C THR A 305 -2.02 -4.84 42.82
N ALA A 306 -1.17 -5.32 43.71
CA ALA A 306 -1.41 -6.55 44.45
C ALA A 306 -1.05 -6.34 45.93
N SER A 307 -1.54 -7.20 46.83
CA SER A 307 -1.17 -7.09 48.26
C SER A 307 -1.00 -8.49 48.89
N TYR A 308 -0.15 -8.50 49.90
CA TYR A 308 0.05 -9.66 50.75
C TYR A 308 0.08 -9.23 52.23
N THR A 309 -0.68 -9.89 53.08
CA THR A 309 -0.59 -9.71 54.54
C THR A 309 0.44 -10.73 55.08
N ILE A 310 1.49 -10.22 55.73
CA ILE A 310 2.60 -11.01 56.23
C ILE A 310 2.06 -12.05 57.21
N SER A 311 2.24 -13.34 56.88
CA SER A 311 1.91 -14.45 57.78
C SER A 311 3.01 -14.69 58.80
N LEU A 312 2.69 -15.40 59.90
CA LEU A 312 3.69 -15.77 60.90
C LEU A 312 4.83 -16.60 60.31
N SER A 313 4.51 -17.50 59.36
CA SER A 313 5.52 -18.33 58.70
C SER A 313 6.46 -17.50 57.84
N ALA A 314 5.94 -16.52 57.08
CA ALA A 314 6.74 -15.62 56.27
C ALA A 314 7.63 -14.74 57.16
N ALA A 315 7.10 -14.17 58.26
CA ALA A 315 7.88 -13.38 59.19
C ALA A 315 9.03 -14.20 59.84
N ASN A 316 8.76 -15.46 60.18
CA ASN A 316 9.78 -16.36 60.75
C ASN A 316 10.85 -16.77 59.75
N SER A 317 10.57 -16.82 58.45
CA SER A 317 11.54 -17.12 57.39
C SER A 317 12.51 -15.96 57.09
N GLY A 318 12.19 -14.73 57.55
CA GLY A 318 13.02 -13.56 57.45
C GLY A 318 12.88 -12.73 56.14
N ALA A 319 12.18 -13.21 55.11
CA ALA A 319 11.88 -12.46 53.91
C ALA A 319 10.69 -12.98 53.11
N VAL A 320 10.09 -12.08 52.31
CA VAL A 320 9.10 -12.42 51.29
C VAL A 320 9.67 -12.04 49.94
N LYS A 321 9.60 -12.98 48.99
CA LYS A 321 10.11 -12.83 47.61
C LYS A 321 8.94 -12.89 46.63
N ASN A 322 8.88 -11.96 45.71
CA ASN A 322 7.79 -11.91 44.74
C ASN A 322 8.29 -11.55 43.33
N SER A 323 7.77 -12.26 42.33
CA SER A 323 7.93 -11.94 40.93
C SER A 323 6.59 -12.08 40.19
N VAL A 324 6.45 -11.45 39.04
CA VAL A 324 5.30 -11.62 38.16
C VAL A 324 5.79 -11.92 36.76
N ASN A 325 5.20 -12.92 36.13
CA ASN A 325 5.36 -13.18 34.70
C ASN A 325 4.17 -12.53 33.96
N ALA A 326 4.45 -11.60 33.06
CA ALA A 326 3.46 -11.06 32.14
C ALA A 326 3.56 -11.77 30.80
N THR A 327 2.40 -11.99 30.17
CA THR A 327 2.29 -12.46 28.78
C THR A 327 1.33 -11.57 28.03
N ALA A 328 1.62 -11.34 26.74
CA ALA A 328 0.78 -10.58 25.83
C ALA A 328 0.75 -11.24 24.45
N SER A 329 -0.16 -10.79 23.61
CA SER A 329 -0.30 -11.23 22.22
C SER A 329 0.01 -10.09 21.28
N SER A 330 0.96 -10.30 20.35
CA SER A 330 1.18 -9.41 19.21
C SER A 330 0.11 -9.62 18.13
N PRO A 331 -0.04 -8.72 17.15
CA PRO A 331 -1.01 -8.88 16.07
C PRO A 331 -0.84 -10.21 15.33
N GLY A 332 -1.93 -10.95 15.18
CA GLY A 332 -1.95 -12.26 14.51
C GLY A 332 -1.41 -13.43 15.32
N ASN A 333 -0.86 -13.21 16.52
CA ASN A 333 -0.27 -14.25 17.39
C ASN A 333 -1.01 -14.34 18.72
N SER A 334 -0.66 -15.34 19.54
CA SER A 334 -1.24 -15.52 20.87
C SER A 334 -0.17 -15.84 21.90
N ASN A 335 -0.11 -15.04 22.98
CA ASN A 335 0.79 -15.23 24.11
C ASN A 335 2.27 -15.38 23.71
N ASP A 336 2.67 -14.69 22.66
CA ASP A 336 4.01 -14.78 22.04
C ASP A 336 5.02 -13.80 22.65
N VAL A 337 4.55 -12.84 23.46
CA VAL A 337 5.37 -11.82 24.11
C VAL A 337 5.34 -12.04 25.61
N THR A 338 6.49 -12.22 26.23
CA THR A 338 6.58 -12.53 27.67
C THR A 338 7.74 -11.78 28.32
N ASP A 339 7.56 -11.41 29.59
CA ASP A 339 8.62 -10.89 30.43
C ASP A 339 8.37 -11.19 31.91
N VAL A 340 9.44 -11.37 32.68
CA VAL A 340 9.41 -11.57 34.14
C VAL A 340 9.85 -10.27 34.82
N SER A 341 9.12 -9.84 35.84
CA SER A 341 9.33 -8.56 36.48
C SER A 341 10.74 -8.36 37.04
N ASP A 342 11.24 -7.16 36.80
CA ASP A 342 12.39 -6.54 37.47
C ASP A 342 11.94 -5.79 38.73
N ASN A 343 12.79 -5.69 39.76
CA ASN A 343 12.47 -4.96 41.00
C ASN A 343 12.61 -3.43 40.88
N GLY A 344 13.12 -2.93 39.74
CA GLY A 344 13.34 -1.51 39.47
C GLY A 344 14.58 -0.92 40.17
N ASN A 345 15.51 -1.77 40.65
CA ASN A 345 16.74 -1.31 41.31
C ASN A 345 17.99 -1.84 40.63
N ASP A 346 18.43 -1.21 39.57
CA ASP A 346 19.63 -1.55 38.80
C ASP A 346 20.95 -1.30 39.56
N SER A 347 20.88 -0.66 40.73
CA SER A 347 22.08 -0.28 41.51
C SER A 347 22.75 -1.45 42.21
N ASP A 348 22.08 -2.59 42.31
CA ASP A 348 22.64 -3.84 42.88
C ASP A 348 23.42 -4.68 41.87
N GLY A 349 23.41 -4.26 40.57
CA GLY A 349 24.15 -4.91 39.49
C GLY A 349 23.33 -5.94 38.73
N ASN A 350 22.08 -6.17 39.11
CA ASN A 350 21.09 -6.90 38.32
C ASN A 350 20.14 -5.90 37.65
N THR A 351 19.94 -6.00 36.35
CA THR A 351 19.18 -5.05 35.53
C THR A 351 18.00 -5.73 34.84
N THR A 352 17.78 -7.01 35.08
CA THR A 352 16.72 -7.79 34.41
C THR A 352 16.23 -8.95 35.28
N ASN A 353 14.91 -9.12 35.34
CA ASN A 353 14.22 -10.30 35.86
C ASN A 353 14.56 -10.64 37.34
N ASP A 354 14.84 -9.68 38.17
CA ASP A 354 15.11 -9.91 39.58
C ASP A 354 13.85 -9.79 40.47
N GLN A 355 13.82 -10.59 41.54
CA GLN A 355 12.68 -10.64 42.44
C GLN A 355 12.61 -9.39 43.34
N THR A 356 11.41 -8.89 43.55
CA THR A 356 11.14 -7.90 44.62
C THR A 356 11.22 -8.61 45.99
N VAL A 357 12.20 -8.24 46.83
CA VAL A 357 12.46 -8.85 48.15
C VAL A 357 12.13 -7.86 49.28
N ILE A 358 11.35 -8.32 50.26
CA ILE A 358 11.05 -7.60 51.52
C ILE A 358 11.60 -8.39 52.66
N THR A 359 12.54 -7.81 53.45
CA THR A 359 13.19 -8.42 54.61
C THR A 359 12.68 -7.80 55.89
#